data_1f852af3f35cfe1353932ed52e5e3c34
#
_entry.id   1f852af3f35cfe1353932ed52e5e3c34
#
_cell.length_a   1.000
_cell.length_b   1.000
_cell.length_c   1.000
_cell.angle_alpha   90.00
_cell.angle_beta   90.00
_cell.angle_gamma   90.00
#
_symmetry.space_group_name_H-M   'P 1'
#
loop_
_entity.id
_entity.type
_entity.pdbx_description
1 polymer ?
#
loop_
_entity_poly.entity_id
_entity_poly.type
_entity_poly.pdbx_seq_one_letter_code
_entity_poly.pdbx_strand_id
1 'polypeptide(L)'
;RGLGDVYKRQALQPEYQRCAQHRILQADVGVITNVRHDHADVMGDSLPEIADTLSNTIPKGGVLFTADETMAARLRSHAEVLGSRFVLARPTGDEPDFDFAENISLALAVCEDLGVSRETALAGMAHYKRDPYALALYKMGQGIFVNAVSVNDSDSTCIVWEDLQKKLGEKAGKLILIVCNRADRGSRTRDMLTVCERLAPAEVWLAGSHKDYMTAKLHRFLPDCAVRSFSQADDMPLNDTEPGTVLFAVGNLYGAGRKLIARVREEGEPYV
;
A
#
# COMPACT_ATOMS: atom_id res chain seq x y z
N ARG A 1 28.60 3.15 20.59
CA ARG A 1 27.70 3.65 19.47
C ARG A 1 26.31 3.39 19.97
N GLY A 2 25.43 4.42 20.00
CA GLY A 2 24.02 4.27 20.32
C GLY A 2 23.31 3.43 19.24
N LEU A 3 22.11 2.95 19.56
CA LEU A 3 21.20 2.38 18.57
C LEU A 3 20.96 3.45 17.51
N GLY A 4 21.07 3.08 16.23
CA GLY A 4 20.86 4.00 15.12
C GLY A 4 19.40 4.44 15.04
N ASP A 5 19.17 5.56 14.38
CA ASP A 5 17.83 6.05 14.09
C ASP A 5 17.30 5.47 12.79
N VAL A 6 15.99 5.18 12.74
CA VAL A 6 15.29 4.74 11.55
C VAL A 6 14.43 5.90 11.01
N TYR A 7 14.66 6.26 9.76
CA TYR A 7 13.94 7.35 9.09
C TYR A 7 13.15 6.83 7.90
N LYS A 8 11.85 7.14 7.86
CA LYS A 8 11.06 7.02 6.64
C LYS A 8 11.26 8.30 5.80
N ARG A 9 11.76 8.14 4.57
CA ARG A 9 11.93 9.27 3.67
C ARG A 9 10.64 9.67 3.00
N GLN A 10 10.45 10.98 2.89
CA GLN A 10 9.29 11.57 2.24
C GLN A 10 9.66 12.49 1.07
N ALA A 11 10.95 12.62 0.76
CA ALA A 11 11.41 13.35 -0.40
C ALA A 11 11.05 12.59 -1.68
N LEU A 12 10.33 13.24 -2.60
CA LEU A 12 9.93 12.66 -3.88
C LEU A 12 10.86 13.09 -5.01
N GLN A 13 11.25 14.37 -5.03
CA GLN A 13 12.16 14.91 -6.05
C GLN A 13 13.53 14.23 -5.98
N PRO A 14 14.11 13.78 -7.11
CA PRO A 14 15.40 13.09 -7.14
C PRO A 14 16.52 13.86 -6.44
N GLU A 15 16.54 15.20 -6.63
CA GLU A 15 17.53 16.07 -6.02
C GLU A 15 17.40 16.13 -4.50
N TYR A 16 16.16 16.16 -3.98
CA TYR A 16 15.91 16.16 -2.54
C TYR A 16 16.23 14.81 -1.92
N GLN A 17 15.94 13.70 -2.61
CA GLN A 17 16.35 12.38 -2.18
C GLN A 17 17.86 12.28 -2.05
N ARG A 18 18.59 12.70 -3.09
CA ARG A 18 20.07 12.70 -3.09
C ARG A 18 20.66 13.62 -2.03
N CYS A 19 20.11 14.83 -1.86
CA CYS A 19 20.55 15.75 -0.82
C CYS A 19 20.31 15.17 0.58
N ALA A 20 19.11 14.63 0.83
CA ALA A 20 18.76 14.02 2.10
C ALA A 20 19.70 12.85 2.43
N GLN A 21 19.98 11.95 1.45
CA GLN A 21 20.87 10.80 1.70
C GLN A 21 22.32 11.21 1.85
N HIS A 22 22.88 11.95 0.87
CA HIS A 22 24.33 12.07 0.77
C HIS A 22 24.90 13.31 1.47
N ARG A 23 24.06 14.26 1.92
CA ARG A 23 24.49 15.47 2.60
C ARG A 23 23.96 15.61 4.04
N ILE A 24 22.77 15.05 4.32
CA ILE A 24 22.10 15.25 5.61
C ILE A 24 22.18 13.99 6.46
N LEU A 25 21.56 12.89 6.02
CA LEU A 25 21.43 11.66 6.83
C LEU A 25 22.68 10.80 6.78
N GLN A 26 23.26 10.62 5.61
CA GLN A 26 24.43 9.75 5.38
C GLN A 26 24.22 8.38 6.00
N ALA A 27 23.04 7.79 5.78
CA ALA A 27 22.67 6.50 6.35
C ALA A 27 23.60 5.39 5.84
N ASP A 28 23.95 4.46 6.71
CA ASP A 28 24.77 3.27 6.39
C ASP A 28 23.91 2.16 5.76
N VAL A 29 22.62 2.10 6.13
CA VAL A 29 21.66 1.12 5.66
C VAL A 29 20.54 1.82 4.90
N GLY A 30 20.33 1.44 3.65
CA GLY A 30 19.20 1.88 2.81
C GLY A 30 18.21 0.73 2.63
N VAL A 31 16.92 1.06 2.65
CA VAL A 31 15.84 0.12 2.38
C VAL A 31 14.93 0.70 1.30
N ILE A 32 14.77 -0.01 0.20
CA ILE A 32 13.76 0.25 -0.84
C ILE A 32 12.81 -0.96 -0.81
N THR A 33 11.61 -0.78 -0.28
CA THR A 33 10.66 -1.89 -0.07
C THR A 33 10.25 -2.52 -1.39
N ASN A 34 9.78 -1.68 -2.31
CA ASN A 34 9.40 -2.05 -3.67
C ASN A 34 9.45 -0.83 -4.59
N VAL A 35 9.35 -1.07 -5.90
CA VAL A 35 9.24 -0.05 -6.95
C VAL A 35 7.87 -0.21 -7.60
N ARG A 36 7.00 0.77 -7.44
CA ARG A 36 5.63 0.77 -7.97
C ARG A 36 5.28 2.12 -8.57
N HIS A 37 4.24 2.16 -9.40
CA HIS A 37 3.74 3.42 -9.97
C HIS A 37 3.13 4.29 -8.88
N ASP A 38 3.89 5.25 -8.42
CA ASP A 38 3.45 6.29 -7.48
C ASP A 38 4.19 7.58 -7.81
N HIS A 39 3.53 8.73 -7.69
CA HIS A 39 4.10 10.04 -7.98
C HIS A 39 4.80 10.15 -9.36
N ALA A 40 4.14 9.64 -10.41
CA ALA A 40 4.68 9.61 -11.77
C ALA A 40 5.08 11.01 -12.30
N ASP A 41 4.38 12.05 -11.84
CA ASP A 41 4.67 13.45 -12.13
C ASP A 41 6.08 13.93 -11.67
N VAL A 42 6.70 13.17 -10.77
CA VAL A 42 7.98 13.52 -10.13
C VAL A 42 9.04 12.44 -10.28
N MET A 43 8.61 11.17 -10.18
CA MET A 43 9.53 10.02 -10.09
C MET A 43 9.74 9.32 -11.43
N GLY A 44 8.90 9.57 -12.43
CA GLY A 44 8.93 8.95 -13.75
C GLY A 44 7.69 8.12 -14.06
N ASP A 45 7.43 7.90 -15.34
CA ASP A 45 6.23 7.23 -15.84
C ASP A 45 6.37 5.70 -15.91
N SER A 46 7.59 5.19 -15.78
CA SER A 46 7.89 3.75 -15.86
C SER A 46 8.59 3.23 -14.60
N LEU A 47 8.42 1.94 -14.29
CA LEU A 47 9.11 1.32 -13.16
C LEU A 47 10.63 1.48 -13.20
N PRO A 48 11.32 1.36 -14.36
CA PRO A 48 12.74 1.67 -14.44
C PRO A 48 13.10 3.09 -14.05
N GLU A 49 12.34 4.11 -14.47
CA GLU A 49 12.59 5.52 -14.11
C GLU A 49 12.35 5.75 -12.62
N ILE A 50 11.32 5.14 -12.06
CA ILE A 50 11.04 5.20 -10.62
C ILE A 50 12.17 4.54 -9.83
N ALA A 51 12.69 3.38 -10.29
CA ALA A 51 13.84 2.73 -9.67
C ALA A 51 15.09 3.61 -9.69
N ASP A 52 15.36 4.32 -10.81
CA ASP A 52 16.48 5.26 -10.92
C ASP A 52 16.30 6.43 -9.94
N THR A 53 15.09 6.94 -9.83
CA THR A 53 14.77 8.02 -8.88
C THR A 53 14.98 7.56 -7.44
N LEU A 54 14.43 6.40 -7.05
CA LEU A 54 14.61 5.83 -5.71
C LEU A 54 16.08 5.51 -5.42
N SER A 55 16.88 5.19 -6.43
CA SER A 55 18.31 4.90 -6.28
C SER A 55 19.12 6.07 -5.73
N ASN A 56 18.61 7.30 -5.80
CA ASN A 56 19.22 8.46 -5.12
C ASN A 56 19.23 8.32 -3.58
N THR A 57 18.48 7.36 -3.04
CA THR A 57 18.44 7.07 -1.59
C THR A 57 19.44 6.00 -1.16
N ILE A 58 20.14 5.37 -2.08
CA ILE A 58 21.11 4.31 -1.77
C ILE A 58 22.28 4.91 -0.99
N PRO A 59 22.71 4.31 0.12
CA PRO A 59 23.92 4.73 0.83
C PRO A 59 25.14 4.68 -0.07
N LYS A 60 26.17 5.43 0.27
CA LYS A 60 27.49 5.33 -0.37
C LYS A 60 28.42 4.48 0.51
N GLY A 61 28.91 3.37 -0.01
CA GLY A 61 29.76 2.45 0.73
C GLY A 61 29.05 1.69 1.86
N GLY A 62 27.70 1.67 1.84
CA GLY A 62 26.87 1.00 2.85
C GLY A 62 26.20 -0.27 2.31
N VAL A 63 24.94 -0.45 2.65
CA VAL A 63 24.14 -1.58 2.17
C VAL A 63 22.74 -1.14 1.73
N LEU A 64 22.27 -1.69 0.61
CA LEU A 64 20.89 -1.57 0.14
C LEU A 64 20.15 -2.89 0.31
N PHE A 65 19.04 -2.86 0.99
CA PHE A 65 18.07 -3.96 1.06
C PHE A 65 16.83 -3.64 0.21
N THR A 66 16.30 -4.64 -0.47
CA THR A 66 15.02 -4.55 -1.17
C THR A 66 14.32 -5.91 -1.18
N ALA A 67 12.99 -5.89 -1.27
CA ALA A 67 12.19 -7.07 -1.57
C ALA A 67 11.66 -7.08 -3.01
N ASP A 68 12.01 -6.06 -3.82
CA ASP A 68 11.57 -5.94 -5.21
C ASP A 68 12.41 -6.84 -6.13
N GLU A 69 11.84 -7.95 -6.56
CA GLU A 69 12.51 -8.85 -7.51
C GLU A 69 12.56 -8.28 -8.93
N THR A 70 11.53 -7.51 -9.31
CA THR A 70 11.39 -7.00 -10.68
C THR A 70 12.48 -5.99 -11.01
N MET A 71 12.78 -5.09 -10.11
CA MET A 71 13.80 -4.05 -10.30
C MET A 71 15.13 -4.37 -9.61
N ALA A 72 15.28 -5.58 -9.03
CA ALA A 72 16.48 -6.00 -8.30
C ALA A 72 17.77 -5.79 -9.08
N ALA A 73 17.81 -6.18 -10.34
CA ALA A 73 19.02 -6.05 -11.18
C ALA A 73 19.43 -4.57 -11.35
N ARG A 74 18.44 -3.71 -11.58
CA ARG A 74 18.66 -2.26 -11.75
C ARG A 74 19.13 -1.60 -10.46
N LEU A 75 18.46 -1.88 -9.35
CA LEU A 75 18.84 -1.38 -8.02
C LEU A 75 20.24 -1.87 -7.60
N ARG A 76 20.58 -3.12 -7.92
CA ARG A 76 21.92 -3.67 -7.70
C ARG A 76 22.99 -2.89 -8.45
N SER A 77 22.78 -2.61 -9.74
CA SER A 77 23.73 -1.84 -10.55
C SER A 77 23.99 -0.44 -9.95
N HIS A 78 22.96 0.22 -9.46
CA HIS A 78 23.11 1.50 -8.77
C HIS A 78 23.89 1.39 -7.45
N ALA A 79 23.62 0.34 -6.67
CA ALA A 79 24.34 0.08 -5.43
C ALA A 79 25.83 -0.17 -5.67
N GLU A 80 26.18 -0.96 -6.69
CA GLU A 80 27.56 -1.26 -7.10
C GLU A 80 28.32 0.01 -7.49
N VAL A 81 27.69 0.91 -8.25
CA VAL A 81 28.28 2.21 -8.62
C VAL A 81 28.62 3.06 -7.40
N LEU A 82 27.82 2.95 -6.34
CA LEU A 82 28.02 3.66 -5.08
C LEU A 82 28.94 2.92 -4.10
N GLY A 83 29.49 1.77 -4.50
CA GLY A 83 30.31 0.92 -3.64
C GLY A 83 29.53 0.28 -2.50
N SER A 84 28.24 0.11 -2.66
CA SER A 84 27.35 -0.44 -1.64
C SER A 84 27.02 -1.91 -1.90
N ARG A 85 26.93 -2.68 -0.81
CA ARG A 85 26.44 -4.04 -0.85
C ARG A 85 24.94 -4.07 -1.17
N PHE A 86 24.50 -5.04 -1.94
CA PHE A 86 23.09 -5.22 -2.32
C PHE A 86 22.57 -6.53 -1.73
N VAL A 87 21.39 -6.47 -1.11
CA VAL A 87 20.70 -7.61 -0.52
C VAL A 87 19.26 -7.64 -1.04
N LEU A 88 18.88 -8.74 -1.70
CA LEU A 88 17.50 -9.02 -2.06
C LEU A 88 16.91 -9.94 -1.00
N ALA A 89 15.99 -9.41 -0.20
CA ALA A 89 15.24 -10.17 0.79
C ALA A 89 14.06 -10.86 0.11
N ARG A 90 14.02 -12.19 0.20
CA ARG A 90 12.92 -12.99 -0.33
C ARG A 90 12.16 -13.68 0.78
N PRO A 91 10.82 -13.77 0.67
CA PRO A 91 10.04 -14.62 1.55
C PRO A 91 10.53 -16.08 1.50
N THR A 92 10.60 -16.70 2.65
CA THR A 92 10.99 -18.11 2.80
C THR A 92 9.76 -19.03 2.88
N GLY A 93 8.57 -18.44 3.07
CA GLY A 93 7.28 -19.14 3.16
C GLY A 93 6.88 -19.55 4.59
N ASP A 94 7.72 -19.22 5.57
CA ASP A 94 7.48 -19.45 7.01
C ASP A 94 7.27 -18.14 7.79
N GLU A 95 7.06 -17.03 7.07
CA GLU A 95 6.74 -15.76 7.70
C GLU A 95 5.39 -15.80 8.42
N PRO A 96 5.30 -15.19 9.61
CA PRO A 96 4.02 -15.08 10.33
C PRO A 96 2.97 -14.28 9.54
N ASP A 97 1.71 -14.69 9.59
CA ASP A 97 0.59 -14.04 8.87
C ASP A 97 0.07 -12.79 9.60
N PHE A 98 0.95 -11.85 9.94
CA PHE A 98 0.55 -10.57 10.53
C PHE A 98 0.85 -9.34 9.65
N ASP A 99 1.63 -9.51 8.57
CA ASP A 99 1.92 -8.49 7.55
C ASP A 99 2.28 -9.19 6.24
N PHE A 100 2.56 -8.43 5.18
CA PHE A 100 3.05 -8.97 3.91
C PHE A 100 4.40 -9.68 4.11
N ALA A 101 4.53 -10.87 3.57
CA ALA A 101 5.73 -11.71 3.73
C ALA A 101 7.00 -10.98 3.27
N GLU A 102 6.91 -10.16 2.21
CA GLU A 102 8.01 -9.35 1.71
C GLU A 102 8.48 -8.31 2.73
N ASN A 103 7.56 -7.67 3.45
CA ASN A 103 7.90 -6.69 4.49
C ASN A 103 8.59 -7.37 5.68
N ILE A 104 8.09 -8.54 6.08
CA ILE A 104 8.65 -9.32 7.18
C ILE A 104 10.06 -9.79 6.80
N SER A 105 10.22 -10.38 5.61
CA SER A 105 11.52 -10.86 5.12
C SER A 105 12.54 -9.74 5.00
N LEU A 106 12.11 -8.57 4.52
CA LEU A 106 12.96 -7.40 4.42
C LEU A 106 13.43 -6.90 5.79
N ALA A 107 12.50 -6.81 6.76
CA ALA A 107 12.84 -6.42 8.13
C ALA A 107 13.76 -7.43 8.81
N LEU A 108 13.53 -8.75 8.61
CA LEU A 108 14.41 -9.82 9.11
C LEU A 108 15.82 -9.70 8.53
N ALA A 109 15.94 -9.52 7.21
CA ALA A 109 17.24 -9.38 6.55
C ALA A 109 18.05 -8.19 7.10
N VAL A 110 17.38 -7.06 7.38
CA VAL A 110 18.01 -5.89 8.02
C VAL A 110 18.42 -6.21 9.47
N CYS A 111 17.55 -6.85 10.24
CA CYS A 111 17.85 -7.24 11.63
C CYS A 111 19.06 -8.19 11.71
N GLU A 112 19.09 -9.21 10.88
CA GLU A 112 20.18 -10.19 10.82
C GLU A 112 21.52 -9.53 10.45
N ASP A 113 21.51 -8.62 9.49
CA ASP A 113 22.69 -7.85 9.08
C ASP A 113 23.23 -6.95 10.21
N LEU A 114 22.35 -6.48 11.08
CA LEU A 114 22.69 -5.70 12.26
C LEU A 114 23.05 -6.58 13.48
N GLY A 115 23.09 -7.90 13.32
CA GLY A 115 23.48 -8.84 14.37
C GLY A 115 22.33 -9.25 15.31
N VAL A 116 21.09 -9.00 14.94
CA VAL A 116 19.90 -9.47 15.68
C VAL A 116 19.45 -10.81 15.08
N SER A 117 19.35 -11.85 15.91
CA SER A 117 18.94 -13.17 15.43
C SER A 117 17.48 -13.15 14.93
N ARG A 118 17.18 -14.06 13.98
CA ARG A 118 15.83 -14.22 13.42
C ARG A 118 14.77 -14.42 14.52
N GLU A 119 15.07 -15.27 15.52
CA GLU A 119 14.15 -15.54 16.62
C GLU A 119 13.87 -14.27 17.44
N THR A 120 14.91 -13.49 17.73
CA THR A 120 14.76 -12.23 18.49
C THR A 120 13.97 -11.21 17.69
N ALA A 121 14.22 -11.10 16.38
CA ALA A 121 13.49 -10.21 15.49
C ALA A 121 12.01 -10.59 15.39
N LEU A 122 11.69 -11.87 15.19
CA LEU A 122 10.31 -12.38 15.15
C LEU A 122 9.59 -12.18 16.49
N ALA A 123 10.26 -12.44 17.62
CA ALA A 123 9.68 -12.17 18.94
C ALA A 123 9.38 -10.67 19.14
N GLY A 124 10.26 -9.79 18.65
CA GLY A 124 10.02 -8.34 18.63
C GLY A 124 8.84 -7.95 17.76
N MET A 125 8.75 -8.53 16.56
CA MET A 125 7.62 -8.28 15.62
C MET A 125 6.28 -8.74 16.19
N ALA A 126 6.22 -9.80 16.99
CA ALA A 126 4.99 -10.25 17.64
C ALA A 126 4.40 -9.20 18.60
N HIS A 127 5.19 -8.24 19.06
CA HIS A 127 4.76 -7.11 19.89
C HIS A 127 4.43 -5.85 19.07
N TYR A 128 4.52 -5.92 17.74
CA TYR A 128 4.21 -4.81 16.86
C TYR A 128 2.76 -4.37 17.02
N LYS A 129 2.58 -3.11 17.36
CA LYS A 129 1.25 -2.50 17.39
C LYS A 129 0.88 -2.09 15.97
N ARG A 130 0.02 -2.89 15.36
CA ARG A 130 -0.48 -2.63 14.01
C ARG A 130 -1.09 -1.23 13.92
N ASP A 131 -0.76 -0.51 12.87
CA ASP A 131 -1.42 0.76 12.56
C ASP A 131 -2.95 0.52 12.50
N PRO A 132 -3.77 1.27 13.26
CA PRO A 132 -5.22 1.11 13.23
C PRO A 132 -5.86 1.32 11.86
N TYR A 133 -5.11 1.87 10.92
CA TYR A 133 -5.53 2.08 9.53
C TYR A 133 -4.85 1.12 8.54
N ALA A 134 -4.03 0.19 8.99
CA ALA A 134 -3.49 -0.87 8.15
C ALA A 134 -4.60 -1.72 7.55
N LEU A 135 -4.23 -2.48 6.51
CA LEU A 135 -5.13 -3.45 5.88
C LEU A 135 -5.74 -4.37 6.95
N ALA A 136 -7.07 -4.39 7.03
CA ALA A 136 -7.81 -5.19 7.99
C ALA A 136 -9.17 -5.58 7.42
N LEU A 137 -9.67 -6.73 7.85
CA LEU A 137 -10.98 -7.25 7.46
C LEU A 137 -11.93 -7.19 8.63
N TYR A 138 -13.19 -6.86 8.35
CA TYR A 138 -14.28 -6.81 9.32
C TYR A 138 -15.52 -7.50 8.75
N LYS A 139 -16.26 -8.18 9.58
CA LYS A 139 -17.61 -8.62 9.24
C LYS A 139 -18.55 -7.42 9.38
N MET A 140 -19.29 -7.11 8.33
CA MET A 140 -20.28 -6.03 8.28
C MET A 140 -21.58 -6.54 7.68
N GLY A 141 -22.64 -6.56 8.48
CA GLY A 141 -23.89 -7.24 8.08
C GLY A 141 -23.64 -8.70 7.72
N GLN A 142 -23.98 -9.11 6.49
CA GLN A 142 -23.69 -10.43 5.96
C GLN A 142 -22.45 -10.50 5.05
N GLY A 143 -21.78 -9.36 4.85
CA GLY A 143 -20.62 -9.21 3.99
C GLY A 143 -19.32 -9.07 4.76
N ILE A 144 -18.25 -8.84 4.00
CA ILE A 144 -16.90 -8.59 4.50
C ILE A 144 -16.49 -7.17 4.09
N PHE A 145 -16.11 -6.36 5.05
CA PHE A 145 -15.49 -5.07 4.80
C PHE A 145 -13.97 -5.19 4.85
N VAL A 146 -13.30 -4.67 3.83
CA VAL A 146 -11.85 -4.64 3.73
C VAL A 146 -11.39 -3.19 3.81
N ASN A 147 -10.63 -2.87 4.85
CA ASN A 147 -9.97 -1.59 4.99
C ASN A 147 -8.64 -1.59 4.23
N ALA A 148 -8.60 -0.98 3.05
CA ALA A 148 -7.39 -0.77 2.27
C ALA A 148 -7.14 0.73 1.94
N VAL A 149 -7.71 1.65 2.72
CA VAL A 149 -7.58 3.11 2.51
C VAL A 149 -6.16 3.64 2.71
N SER A 150 -5.26 2.86 3.28
CA SER A 150 -3.83 3.15 3.40
C SER A 150 -3.01 2.66 2.21
N VAL A 151 -3.56 1.80 1.37
CA VAL A 151 -2.96 1.36 0.11
C VAL A 151 -3.19 2.45 -0.94
N ASN A 152 -2.12 3.06 -1.40
CA ASN A 152 -2.20 4.39 -2.02
C ASN A 152 -2.01 4.41 -3.54
N ASP A 153 -1.61 3.30 -4.14
CA ASP A 153 -1.36 3.18 -5.58
C ASP A 153 -2.22 2.08 -6.22
N SER A 154 -2.42 2.17 -7.52
CA SER A 154 -3.28 1.25 -8.26
C SER A 154 -2.75 -0.18 -8.28
N ASP A 155 -1.45 -0.37 -8.41
CA ASP A 155 -0.84 -1.70 -8.51
C ASP A 155 -0.94 -2.44 -7.18
N SER A 156 -0.56 -1.79 -6.08
CA SER A 156 -0.71 -2.34 -4.72
C SER A 156 -2.16 -2.68 -4.40
N THR A 157 -3.10 -1.81 -4.79
CA THR A 157 -4.53 -2.04 -4.55
C THR A 157 -5.03 -3.28 -5.28
N CYS A 158 -4.61 -3.48 -6.53
CA CYS A 158 -4.99 -4.67 -7.30
C CYS A 158 -4.35 -5.94 -6.76
N ILE A 159 -3.08 -5.91 -6.36
CA ILE A 159 -2.38 -7.05 -5.73
C ILE A 159 -3.10 -7.45 -4.42
N VAL A 160 -3.43 -6.48 -3.58
CA VAL A 160 -4.19 -6.74 -2.34
C VAL A 160 -5.53 -7.41 -2.65
N TRP A 161 -6.24 -6.95 -3.69
CA TRP A 161 -7.50 -7.57 -4.08
C TRP A 161 -7.31 -9.01 -4.59
N GLU A 162 -6.32 -9.26 -5.43
CA GLU A 162 -6.00 -10.60 -5.94
C GLU A 162 -5.69 -11.60 -4.81
N ASP A 163 -4.91 -11.16 -3.82
CA ASP A 163 -4.58 -11.98 -2.65
C ASP A 163 -5.78 -12.23 -1.76
N LEU A 164 -6.64 -11.21 -1.59
CA LEU A 164 -7.89 -11.37 -0.86
C LEU A 164 -8.85 -12.34 -1.56
N GLN A 165 -8.97 -12.28 -2.87
CA GLN A 165 -9.78 -13.22 -3.63
C GLN A 165 -9.32 -14.66 -3.42
N LYS A 166 -8.00 -14.91 -3.44
CA LYS A 166 -7.43 -16.23 -3.16
C LYS A 166 -7.76 -16.70 -1.74
N LYS A 167 -7.62 -15.81 -0.73
CA LYS A 167 -7.88 -16.12 0.69
C LYS A 167 -9.37 -16.32 0.98
N LEU A 168 -10.25 -15.53 0.40
CA LEU A 168 -11.68 -15.58 0.63
C LEU A 168 -12.38 -16.65 -0.21
N GLY A 169 -11.83 -17.03 -1.37
CA GLY A 169 -12.40 -18.03 -2.26
C GLY A 169 -13.83 -17.68 -2.67
N GLU A 170 -14.74 -18.63 -2.50
CA GLU A 170 -16.17 -18.47 -2.84
C GLU A 170 -16.91 -17.41 -2.01
N LYS A 171 -16.32 -16.94 -0.89
CA LYS A 171 -16.90 -15.87 -0.08
C LYS A 171 -16.74 -14.49 -0.72
N ALA A 172 -15.91 -14.35 -1.74
CA ALA A 172 -15.72 -13.13 -2.51
C ALA A 172 -16.59 -13.14 -3.78
N GLY A 173 -17.93 -13.07 -3.62
CA GLY A 173 -18.87 -13.13 -4.74
C GLY A 173 -19.10 -11.78 -5.42
N LYS A 174 -19.61 -10.79 -4.70
CA LYS A 174 -19.91 -9.44 -5.23
C LYS A 174 -18.91 -8.42 -4.69
N LEU A 175 -18.19 -7.74 -5.58
CA LEU A 175 -17.30 -6.64 -5.21
C LEU A 175 -18.05 -5.30 -5.25
N ILE A 176 -18.05 -4.59 -4.14
CA ILE A 176 -18.42 -3.18 -4.04
C ILE A 176 -17.15 -2.39 -3.68
N LEU A 177 -16.69 -1.54 -4.58
CA LEU A 177 -15.50 -0.72 -4.36
C LEU A 177 -15.90 0.62 -3.72
N ILE A 178 -15.42 0.90 -2.51
CA ILE A 178 -15.67 2.17 -1.82
C ILE A 178 -14.46 3.08 -2.03
N VAL A 179 -14.61 4.15 -2.80
CA VAL A 179 -13.53 5.07 -3.13
C VAL A 179 -13.64 6.35 -2.31
N CYS A 180 -12.63 6.59 -1.47
CA CYS A 180 -12.51 7.79 -0.66
C CYS A 180 -11.55 8.79 -1.31
N ASN A 181 -12.05 9.89 -1.87
CA ASN A 181 -11.26 10.90 -2.57
C ASN A 181 -11.03 12.17 -1.77
N ARG A 182 -9.93 12.87 -2.08
CA ARG A 182 -9.57 14.18 -1.54
C ARG A 182 -9.41 15.20 -2.66
N ALA A 183 -9.78 16.46 -2.37
CA ALA A 183 -9.70 17.55 -3.36
C ALA A 183 -8.26 17.87 -3.79
N ASP A 184 -7.31 17.75 -2.88
CA ASP A 184 -5.89 18.06 -3.08
C ASP A 184 -5.06 16.90 -3.68
N ARG A 185 -5.69 15.79 -4.06
CA ARG A 185 -5.06 14.56 -4.54
C ARG A 185 -5.64 14.08 -5.86
N GLY A 186 -5.63 14.95 -6.88
CA GLY A 186 -6.19 14.64 -8.20
C GLY A 186 -5.50 13.47 -8.92
N SER A 187 -4.19 13.25 -8.72
CA SER A 187 -3.47 12.08 -9.23
C SER A 187 -4.08 10.79 -8.71
N ARG A 188 -4.33 10.67 -7.41
CA ARG A 188 -4.97 9.50 -6.81
C ARG A 188 -6.38 9.22 -7.31
N THR A 189 -7.13 10.26 -7.64
CA THR A 189 -8.44 10.05 -8.28
C THR A 189 -8.30 9.32 -9.61
N ARG A 190 -7.23 9.61 -10.38
CA ARG A 190 -6.91 8.88 -11.61
C ARG A 190 -6.49 7.43 -11.33
N ASP A 191 -5.65 7.22 -10.31
CA ASP A 191 -5.24 5.87 -9.90
C ASP A 191 -6.46 5.02 -9.51
N MET A 192 -7.42 5.61 -8.79
CA MET A 192 -8.67 4.90 -8.42
C MET A 192 -9.58 4.62 -9.61
N LEU A 193 -9.56 5.44 -10.65
CA LEU A 193 -10.24 5.09 -11.93
C LEU A 193 -9.57 3.87 -12.57
N THR A 194 -8.25 3.79 -12.59
CA THR A 194 -7.52 2.61 -13.07
C THR A 194 -7.85 1.36 -12.24
N VAL A 195 -7.97 1.50 -10.92
CA VAL A 195 -8.42 0.39 -10.04
C VAL A 195 -9.83 -0.07 -10.42
N CYS A 196 -10.77 0.86 -10.61
CA CYS A 196 -12.13 0.51 -11.03
C CYS A 196 -12.13 -0.23 -12.37
N GLU A 197 -11.33 0.21 -13.34
CA GLU A 197 -11.22 -0.42 -14.66
C GLU A 197 -10.65 -1.86 -14.54
N ARG A 198 -9.60 -2.05 -13.76
CA ARG A 198 -8.93 -3.35 -13.59
C ARG A 198 -9.76 -4.35 -12.79
N LEU A 199 -10.43 -3.90 -11.73
CA LEU A 199 -11.20 -4.78 -10.86
C LEU A 199 -12.63 -5.02 -11.35
N ALA A 200 -13.15 -4.17 -12.22
CA ALA A 200 -14.52 -4.22 -12.76
C ALA A 200 -15.59 -4.55 -11.68
N PRO A 201 -15.70 -3.73 -10.61
CA PRO A 201 -16.62 -4.02 -9.51
C PRO A 201 -18.08 -3.97 -9.96
N ALA A 202 -18.95 -4.69 -9.27
CA ALA A 202 -20.40 -4.63 -9.51
C ALA A 202 -20.99 -3.25 -9.14
N GLU A 203 -20.42 -2.64 -8.10
CA GLU A 203 -20.81 -1.29 -7.67
C GLU A 203 -19.58 -0.47 -7.27
N VAL A 204 -19.64 0.85 -7.49
CA VAL A 204 -18.68 1.82 -6.94
C VAL A 204 -19.41 2.81 -6.04
N TRP A 205 -18.97 2.89 -4.79
CA TRP A 205 -19.46 3.87 -3.83
C TRP A 205 -18.45 5.00 -3.66
N LEU A 206 -18.87 6.23 -3.92
CA LEU A 206 -17.98 7.40 -3.93
C LEU A 206 -18.19 8.25 -2.69
N ALA A 207 -17.11 8.56 -1.98
CA ALA A 207 -17.09 9.49 -0.85
C ALA A 207 -16.01 10.56 -1.01
N GLY A 208 -16.22 11.71 -0.37
CA GLY A 208 -15.28 12.84 -0.42
C GLY A 208 -15.42 13.68 -1.68
N SER A 209 -14.30 14.06 -2.30
CA SER A 209 -14.23 14.98 -3.44
C SER A 209 -14.27 14.26 -4.79
N HIS A 210 -14.43 15.03 -5.88
CA HIS A 210 -14.36 14.53 -7.27
C HIS A 210 -15.41 13.47 -7.65
N LYS A 211 -16.52 13.35 -6.90
CA LYS A 211 -17.55 12.35 -7.13
C LYS A 211 -18.17 12.47 -8.52
N ASP A 212 -18.58 13.67 -8.94
CA ASP A 212 -19.21 13.90 -10.25
C ASP A 212 -18.26 13.57 -11.41
N TYR A 213 -16.99 13.94 -11.27
CA TYR A 213 -15.96 13.59 -12.25
C TYR A 213 -15.79 12.08 -12.36
N MET A 214 -15.68 11.38 -11.24
CA MET A 214 -15.57 9.92 -11.25
C MET A 214 -16.82 9.25 -11.82
N THR A 215 -18.01 9.69 -11.40
CA THR A 215 -19.28 9.17 -11.92
C THR A 215 -19.35 9.28 -13.44
N ALA A 216 -19.03 10.46 -13.99
CA ALA A 216 -19.04 10.67 -15.45
C ALA A 216 -18.02 9.78 -16.18
N LYS A 217 -16.85 9.54 -15.59
CA LYS A 217 -15.84 8.64 -16.15
C LYS A 217 -16.29 7.18 -16.07
N LEU A 218 -16.74 6.73 -14.90
CA LEU A 218 -17.18 5.35 -14.69
C LEU A 218 -18.33 4.96 -15.64
N HIS A 219 -19.34 5.79 -15.81
CA HIS A 219 -20.42 5.52 -16.75
C HIS A 219 -19.95 5.37 -18.21
N ARG A 220 -18.78 5.95 -18.55
CA ARG A 220 -18.23 5.86 -19.91
C ARG A 220 -17.49 4.54 -20.17
N PHE A 221 -16.71 4.03 -19.21
CA PHE A 221 -15.88 2.85 -19.43
C PHE A 221 -16.34 1.60 -18.67
N LEU A 222 -17.23 1.76 -17.68
CA LEU A 222 -17.91 0.67 -16.97
C LEU A 222 -19.43 0.93 -16.96
N PRO A 223 -20.11 0.87 -18.11
CA PRO A 223 -21.53 1.26 -18.22
C PRO A 223 -22.46 0.39 -17.37
N ASP A 224 -22.10 -0.86 -17.11
CA ASP A 224 -22.90 -1.81 -16.32
C ASP A 224 -22.61 -1.70 -14.79
N CYS A 225 -21.64 -0.90 -14.38
CA CYS A 225 -21.31 -0.71 -12.97
C CYS A 225 -22.25 0.30 -12.32
N ALA A 226 -22.91 -0.09 -11.26
CA ALA A 226 -23.73 0.83 -10.47
C ALA A 226 -22.84 1.82 -9.71
N VAL A 227 -23.11 3.13 -9.84
CA VAL A 227 -22.35 4.18 -9.15
C VAL A 227 -23.25 4.91 -8.16
N ARG A 228 -22.84 4.92 -6.88
CA ARG A 228 -23.54 5.63 -5.81
C ARG A 228 -22.62 6.65 -5.17
N SER A 229 -23.12 7.86 -4.93
CA SER A 229 -22.38 8.95 -4.27
C SER A 229 -22.98 9.24 -2.91
N PHE A 230 -22.10 9.34 -1.89
CA PHE A 230 -22.50 9.60 -0.51
C PHE A 230 -21.94 10.94 -0.04
N SER A 231 -22.72 11.70 0.72
CA SER A 231 -22.29 12.96 1.31
C SER A 231 -21.40 12.73 2.52
N GLN A 232 -21.72 11.71 3.31
CA GLN A 232 -20.96 11.32 4.49
C GLN A 232 -20.76 9.79 4.50
N ALA A 233 -19.76 9.33 5.25
CA ALA A 233 -19.53 7.89 5.44
C ALA A 233 -20.68 7.23 6.22
N ASP A 234 -21.38 7.99 7.06
CA ASP A 234 -22.49 7.51 7.86
C ASP A 234 -23.72 7.17 7.01
N ASP A 235 -23.85 7.77 5.81
CA ASP A 235 -24.94 7.52 4.87
C ASP A 235 -24.77 6.18 4.10
N MET A 236 -23.60 5.53 4.20
CA MET A 236 -23.33 4.30 3.49
C MET A 236 -24.03 3.10 4.16
N PRO A 237 -24.77 2.28 3.40
CA PRO A 237 -25.49 1.13 3.96
C PRO A 237 -24.54 -0.07 4.17
N LEU A 238 -23.55 0.06 5.05
CA LEU A 238 -22.50 -0.95 5.26
C LEU A 238 -23.04 -2.27 5.79
N ASN A 239 -24.14 -2.23 6.55
CA ASN A 239 -24.76 -3.41 7.15
C ASN A 239 -25.83 -4.06 6.25
N ASP A 240 -26.25 -3.37 5.16
CA ASP A 240 -27.24 -3.87 4.20
C ASP A 240 -26.55 -4.67 3.07
N THR A 241 -25.74 -5.64 3.45
CA THR A 241 -24.98 -6.46 2.52
C THR A 241 -25.54 -7.88 2.44
N GLU A 242 -25.56 -8.44 1.23
CA GLU A 242 -25.88 -9.84 0.99
C GLU A 242 -24.68 -10.75 1.28
N PRO A 243 -24.89 -12.04 1.57
CA PRO A 243 -23.80 -13.01 1.68
C PRO A 243 -22.90 -13.01 0.45
N GLY A 244 -21.59 -13.08 0.64
CA GLY A 244 -20.62 -13.04 -0.44
C GLY A 244 -20.31 -11.63 -0.96
N THR A 245 -20.86 -10.56 -0.35
CA THR A 245 -20.49 -9.19 -0.69
C THR A 245 -19.17 -8.81 0.00
N VAL A 246 -18.24 -8.26 -0.77
CA VAL A 246 -17.02 -7.64 -0.27
C VAL A 246 -17.08 -6.14 -0.48
N LEU A 247 -17.07 -5.38 0.60
CA LEU A 247 -16.94 -3.92 0.63
C LEU A 247 -15.45 -3.58 0.70
N PHE A 248 -14.83 -3.22 -0.43
CA PHE A 248 -13.40 -2.94 -0.50
C PHE A 248 -13.15 -1.43 -0.49
N ALA A 249 -12.72 -0.90 0.65
CA ALA A 249 -12.49 0.53 0.84
C ALA A 249 -11.04 0.91 0.48
N VAL A 250 -10.89 1.83 -0.48
CA VAL A 250 -9.62 2.27 -1.09
C VAL A 250 -9.54 3.78 -1.19
N GLY A 251 -8.38 4.30 -1.61
CA GLY A 251 -8.17 5.71 -1.90
C GLY A 251 -7.46 6.45 -0.77
N ASN A 252 -8.08 7.45 -0.18
CA ASN A 252 -7.41 8.29 0.82
C ASN A 252 -7.93 8.05 2.23
N LEU A 253 -7.03 7.82 3.18
CA LEU A 253 -7.36 7.71 4.60
C LEU A 253 -7.95 9.00 5.15
N TYR A 254 -7.34 10.16 4.87
CA TYR A 254 -7.78 11.43 5.45
C TYR A 254 -9.11 11.91 4.84
N GLY A 255 -9.94 12.55 5.65
CA GLY A 255 -11.27 13.00 5.24
C GLY A 255 -12.31 11.89 5.39
N ALA A 256 -12.99 11.55 4.30
CA ALA A 256 -14.06 10.54 4.29
C ALA A 256 -13.57 9.15 4.73
N GLY A 257 -12.37 8.74 4.31
CA GLY A 257 -11.80 7.45 4.67
C GLY A 257 -11.63 7.26 6.18
N ARG A 258 -11.13 8.29 6.89
CA ARG A 258 -10.94 8.21 8.34
C ARG A 258 -12.27 8.04 9.10
N LYS A 259 -13.31 8.74 8.67
CA LYS A 259 -14.67 8.61 9.24
C LYS A 259 -15.24 7.23 8.97
N LEU A 260 -15.12 6.76 7.73
CA LEU A 260 -15.55 5.42 7.33
C LEU A 260 -14.90 4.33 8.19
N ILE A 261 -13.57 4.36 8.35
CA ILE A 261 -12.86 3.34 9.13
C ILE A 261 -13.17 3.46 10.64
N ALA A 262 -13.38 4.66 11.16
CA ALA A 262 -13.80 4.82 12.55
C ALA A 262 -15.15 4.13 12.79
N ARG A 263 -16.14 4.35 11.92
CA ARG A 263 -17.45 3.69 11.97
C ARG A 263 -17.34 2.17 11.84
N VAL A 264 -16.57 1.66 10.87
CA VAL A 264 -16.39 0.21 10.68
C VAL A 264 -15.76 -0.45 11.90
N ARG A 265 -14.83 0.22 12.58
CA ARG A 265 -14.21 -0.30 13.81
C ARG A 265 -15.15 -0.30 15.01
N GLU A 266 -16.14 0.58 15.02
CA GLU A 266 -17.17 0.64 16.06
C GLU A 266 -18.28 -0.38 15.84
N GLU A 267 -18.74 -0.54 14.59
CA GLU A 267 -19.88 -1.37 14.24
C GLU A 267 -19.52 -2.80 13.78
N GLY A 268 -18.30 -2.99 13.24
CA GLY A 268 -17.86 -4.26 12.64
C GLY A 268 -17.14 -5.19 13.61
N GLU A 269 -17.26 -6.48 13.38
CA GLU A 269 -16.50 -7.52 14.09
C GLU A 269 -15.22 -7.83 13.30
N PRO A 270 -14.02 -7.92 13.94
CA PRO A 270 -12.82 -8.36 13.24
C PRO A 270 -13.06 -9.70 12.53
N TYR A 271 -12.69 -9.76 11.24
CA TYR A 271 -12.78 -10.98 10.45
C TYR A 271 -11.42 -11.69 10.53
N VAL A 272 -11.38 -12.83 11.18
CA VAL A 272 -10.18 -13.67 11.42
C VAL A 272 -10.11 -14.79 10.41
#